data_255e7a5093b185674e4ba390035345f9
#
_entry.id   255e7a5093b185674e4ba390035345f9
#
_cell.length_a   1.000
_cell.length_b   1.000
_cell.length_c   1.000
_cell.angle_alpha   90.00
_cell.angle_beta   90.00
_cell.angle_gamma   90.00
#
_symmetry.space_group_name_H-M   'P 1'
#
loop_
_entity.id
_entity.type
_entity.pdbx_description
1 polymer ?
#
loop_
_entity_poly.entity_id
_entity_poly.type
_entity_poly.pdbx_seq_one_letter_code
_entity_poly.pdbx_strand_id
1 'polypeptide(L)'
;MEEIAAFGVLGNRLGLQLHYADVRVMAGLGARLTPLGVTPARATAIVYIGLHPGCDQTTLGRALGVNRASTVKAVDELEALGAIERRPGRDRRTNALHLTAEGEALRGRIEQETAVHDQEAFAALTVEERLQLSALLAKLR
;
A
#
# COMPACT_ATOMS: atom_id res chain seq x y z
N MET A 1 24.09 -4.23 2.43
CA MET A 1 25.17 -3.47 1.76
C MET A 1 26.01 -4.32 0.82
N GLU A 2 26.30 -5.57 1.18
CA GLU A 2 27.07 -6.48 0.29
C GLU A 2 26.39 -6.77 -1.05
N GLU A 3 25.09 -6.94 -1.07
CA GLU A 3 24.33 -7.25 -2.31
C GLU A 3 24.43 -6.12 -3.36
N ILE A 4 24.38 -4.85 -2.94
CA ILE A 4 24.47 -3.71 -3.85
C ILE A 4 25.90 -3.51 -4.35
N ALA A 5 26.89 -3.78 -3.52
CA ALA A 5 28.31 -3.70 -3.88
C ALA A 5 28.67 -4.67 -5.01
N ALA A 6 27.98 -5.81 -5.12
CA ALA A 6 28.19 -6.78 -6.19
C ALA A 6 27.91 -6.23 -7.61
N PHE A 7 27.13 -5.13 -7.72
CA PHE A 7 26.79 -4.49 -9.00
C PHE A 7 27.80 -3.41 -9.45
N GLY A 8 28.94 -3.29 -8.77
CA GLY A 8 30.01 -2.34 -9.14
C GLY A 8 29.50 -0.90 -9.28
N VAL A 9 29.78 -0.27 -10.42
CA VAL A 9 29.34 1.12 -10.69
C VAL A 9 27.83 1.33 -10.63
N LEU A 10 27.02 0.29 -10.89
CA LEU A 10 25.55 0.38 -10.80
C LEU A 10 25.10 0.47 -9.34
N GLY A 11 25.81 -0.13 -8.39
CA GLY A 11 25.49 -0.07 -6.97
C GLY A 11 25.46 1.37 -6.41
N ASN A 12 26.19 2.29 -7.03
CA ASN A 12 26.19 3.69 -6.65
C ASN A 12 25.08 4.54 -7.29
N ARG A 13 24.22 3.92 -8.13
CA ARG A 13 23.09 4.63 -8.75
C ARG A 13 21.89 4.69 -7.80
N LEU A 14 21.36 5.89 -7.60
CA LEU A 14 20.23 6.14 -6.69
C LEU A 14 19.02 5.27 -7.02
N GLY A 15 18.72 5.05 -8.32
CA GLY A 15 17.60 4.22 -8.74
C GLY A 15 17.73 2.77 -8.25
N LEU A 16 18.93 2.19 -8.30
CA LEU A 16 19.16 0.83 -7.81
C LEU A 16 19.09 0.77 -6.27
N GLN A 17 19.66 1.75 -5.58
CA GLN A 17 19.61 1.85 -4.12
C GLN A 17 18.15 1.97 -3.63
N LEU A 18 17.37 2.83 -4.29
CA LEU A 18 15.94 3.00 -3.98
C LEU A 18 15.15 1.71 -4.23
N HIS A 19 15.42 1.02 -5.35
CA HIS A 19 14.79 -0.26 -5.66
C HIS A 19 15.05 -1.32 -4.58
N TYR A 20 16.30 -1.50 -4.14
CA TYR A 20 16.62 -2.47 -3.09
C TYR A 20 16.06 -2.08 -1.73
N ALA A 21 16.03 -0.79 -1.41
CA ALA A 21 15.38 -0.30 -0.19
C ALA A 21 13.88 -0.61 -0.21
N ASP A 22 13.20 -0.34 -1.32
CA ASP A 22 11.78 -0.62 -1.51
C ASP A 22 11.50 -2.12 -1.37
N VAL A 23 12.24 -2.99 -2.06
CA VAL A 23 12.07 -4.45 -2.00
C VAL A 23 12.16 -4.96 -0.55
N ARG A 24 13.13 -4.47 0.23
CA ARG A 24 13.28 -4.88 1.64
C ARG A 24 12.14 -4.37 2.53
N VAL A 25 11.78 -3.10 2.39
CA VAL A 25 10.70 -2.48 3.17
C VAL A 25 9.37 -3.17 2.85
N MET A 26 9.07 -3.38 1.57
CA MET A 26 7.81 -4.01 1.16
C MET A 26 7.73 -5.50 1.52
N ALA A 27 8.85 -6.23 1.52
CA ALA A 27 8.89 -7.61 1.99
C ALA A 27 8.57 -7.70 3.50
N GLY A 28 9.14 -6.81 4.31
CA GLY A 28 8.86 -6.73 5.74
C GLY A 28 7.39 -6.38 6.02
N LEU A 29 6.85 -5.41 5.31
CA LEU A 29 5.43 -5.05 5.39
C LEU A 29 4.53 -6.24 5.01
N GLY A 30 4.85 -6.94 3.92
CA GLY A 30 4.11 -8.12 3.48
C GLY A 30 4.07 -9.21 4.56
N ALA A 31 5.18 -9.48 5.23
CA ALA A 31 5.25 -10.45 6.31
C ALA A 31 4.32 -10.07 7.49
N ARG A 32 4.24 -8.78 7.85
CA ARG A 32 3.34 -8.31 8.91
C ARG A 32 1.86 -8.37 8.53
N LEU A 33 1.54 -8.14 7.27
CA LEU A 33 0.16 -8.13 6.78
C LEU A 33 -0.38 -9.54 6.47
N THR A 34 0.49 -10.52 6.28
CA THR A 34 0.09 -11.92 6.00
C THR A 34 -0.88 -12.49 7.05
N PRO A 35 -0.70 -12.31 8.38
CA PRO A 35 -1.64 -12.78 9.38
C PRO A 35 -3.03 -12.12 9.29
N LEU A 36 -3.12 -10.96 8.65
CA LEU A 36 -4.37 -10.26 8.40
C LEU A 36 -5.09 -10.73 7.12
N GLY A 37 -4.48 -11.64 6.35
CA GLY A 37 -5.01 -12.16 5.10
C GLY A 37 -4.93 -11.18 3.91
N VAL A 38 -4.10 -10.12 4.02
CA VAL A 38 -3.96 -9.11 2.98
C VAL A 38 -2.52 -8.93 2.53
N THR A 39 -2.36 -8.56 1.25
CA THR A 39 -1.09 -8.08 0.70
C THR A 39 -0.96 -6.57 0.91
N PRO A 40 0.25 -5.98 0.80
CA PRO A 40 0.42 -4.53 0.85
C PRO A 40 -0.50 -3.76 -0.11
N ALA A 41 -0.67 -4.25 -1.34
CA ALA A 41 -1.56 -3.63 -2.33
C ALA A 41 -3.03 -3.64 -1.91
N ARG A 42 -3.52 -4.75 -1.34
CA ARG A 42 -4.88 -4.86 -0.80
C ARG A 42 -5.07 -4.00 0.45
N ALA A 43 -4.07 -3.94 1.32
CA ALA A 43 -4.08 -3.07 2.49
C ALA A 43 -4.21 -1.60 2.08
N THR A 44 -3.45 -1.15 1.07
CA THR A 44 -3.56 0.20 0.51
C THR A 44 -4.96 0.47 -0.06
N ALA A 45 -5.56 -0.51 -0.75
CA ALA A 45 -6.93 -0.38 -1.27
C ALA A 45 -7.97 -0.24 -0.14
N ILE A 46 -7.87 -1.02 0.93
CA ILE A 46 -8.75 -0.93 2.12
C ILE A 46 -8.65 0.47 2.74
N VAL A 47 -7.44 0.95 2.98
CA VAL A 47 -7.21 2.29 3.55
C VAL A 47 -7.80 3.36 2.64
N TYR A 48 -7.55 3.28 1.33
CA TYR A 48 -8.10 4.25 0.37
C TYR A 48 -9.63 4.28 0.37
N ILE A 49 -10.29 3.11 0.32
CA ILE A 49 -11.76 3.01 0.33
C ILE A 49 -12.33 3.57 1.64
N GLY A 50 -11.68 3.31 2.78
CA GLY A 50 -12.09 3.85 4.07
C GLY A 50 -12.00 5.39 4.15
N LEU A 51 -10.98 5.98 3.52
CA LEU A 51 -10.80 7.43 3.43
C LEU A 51 -11.72 8.08 2.39
N HIS A 52 -12.15 7.31 1.38
CA HIS A 52 -12.98 7.77 0.26
C HIS A 52 -14.20 6.87 0.06
N PRO A 53 -15.12 6.79 1.05
CA PRO A 53 -16.28 5.92 0.96
C PRO A 53 -17.16 6.30 -0.25
N GLY A 54 -17.57 5.31 -1.01
CA GLY A 54 -18.34 5.50 -2.24
C GLY A 54 -17.49 5.75 -3.49
N CYS A 55 -16.15 5.66 -3.41
CA CYS A 55 -15.30 5.73 -4.61
C CYS A 55 -15.64 4.59 -5.57
N ASP A 56 -15.46 4.82 -6.87
CA ASP A 56 -15.61 3.79 -7.88
C ASP A 56 -14.27 3.07 -8.16
N GLN A 57 -14.36 1.93 -8.85
CA GLN A 57 -13.18 1.12 -9.19
C GLN A 57 -12.17 1.86 -10.08
N THR A 58 -12.63 2.77 -10.94
CA THR A 58 -11.76 3.56 -11.83
C THR A 58 -10.92 4.54 -11.01
N THR A 59 -11.56 5.23 -10.08
CA THR A 59 -10.89 6.16 -9.16
C THR A 59 -9.92 5.43 -8.25
N LEU A 60 -10.32 4.27 -7.69
CA LEU A 60 -9.43 3.42 -6.89
C LEU A 60 -8.21 2.98 -7.70
N GLY A 61 -8.39 2.44 -8.91
CA GLY A 61 -7.29 1.97 -9.75
C GLY A 61 -6.31 3.08 -10.12
N ARG A 62 -6.82 4.29 -10.39
CA ARG A 62 -5.99 5.47 -10.63
C ARG A 62 -5.16 5.85 -9.40
N ALA A 63 -5.78 5.85 -8.22
CA ALA A 63 -5.09 6.15 -6.97
C ALA A 63 -4.01 5.12 -6.63
N LEU A 64 -4.26 3.84 -6.92
CA LEU A 64 -3.30 2.75 -6.69
C LEU A 64 -2.22 2.67 -7.79
N GLY A 65 -2.36 3.38 -8.90
CA GLY A 65 -1.44 3.31 -10.03
C GLY A 65 -1.46 1.95 -10.76
N VAL A 66 -2.59 1.23 -10.72
CA VAL A 66 -2.74 -0.10 -11.33
C VAL A 66 -3.78 -0.07 -12.46
N ASN A 67 -3.67 -1.04 -13.39
CA ASN A 67 -4.61 -1.15 -14.49
C ASN A 67 -6.00 -1.66 -14.04
N ARG A 68 -6.99 -1.53 -14.93
CA ARG A 68 -8.37 -1.90 -14.65
C ARG A 68 -8.53 -3.36 -14.22
N ALA A 69 -7.84 -4.30 -14.89
CA ALA A 69 -7.95 -5.72 -14.58
C ALA A 69 -7.44 -6.04 -13.17
N SER A 70 -6.31 -5.46 -12.79
CA SER A 70 -5.75 -5.59 -11.44
C SER A 70 -6.66 -4.97 -10.38
N THR A 71 -7.30 -3.83 -10.69
CA THR A 71 -8.26 -3.18 -9.78
C THR A 71 -9.49 -4.07 -9.56
N VAL A 72 -10.08 -4.58 -10.65
CA VAL A 72 -11.25 -5.49 -10.56
C VAL A 72 -10.91 -6.70 -9.70
N LYS A 73 -9.76 -7.35 -9.97
CA LYS A 73 -9.31 -8.49 -9.20
C LYS A 73 -9.15 -8.16 -7.71
N ALA A 74 -8.51 -7.05 -7.39
CA ALA A 74 -8.33 -6.63 -6.00
C ALA A 74 -9.67 -6.38 -5.30
N VAL A 75 -10.61 -5.73 -5.97
CA VAL A 75 -11.96 -5.47 -5.43
C VAL A 75 -12.73 -6.77 -5.22
N ASP A 76 -12.69 -7.72 -6.17
CA ASP A 76 -13.35 -9.02 -6.04
C ASP A 76 -12.78 -9.82 -4.86
N GLU A 77 -11.47 -9.81 -4.69
CA GLU A 77 -10.80 -10.49 -3.58
C GLU A 77 -11.11 -9.85 -2.22
N LEU A 78 -11.21 -8.52 -2.14
CA LEU A 78 -11.59 -7.80 -0.92
C LEU A 78 -13.07 -7.99 -0.56
N GLU A 79 -13.93 -8.10 -1.56
CA GLU A 79 -15.35 -8.43 -1.36
C GLU A 79 -15.53 -9.88 -0.89
N ALA A 80 -14.77 -10.83 -1.49
CA ALA A 80 -14.75 -12.22 -1.05
C ALA A 80 -14.22 -12.38 0.38
N LEU A 81 -13.29 -11.51 0.80
CA LEU A 81 -12.80 -11.43 2.18
C LEU A 81 -13.83 -10.83 3.16
N GLY A 82 -14.92 -10.27 2.65
CA GLY A 82 -15.93 -9.58 3.46
C GLY A 82 -15.49 -8.18 3.93
N ALA A 83 -14.39 -7.65 3.42
CA ALA A 83 -13.85 -6.36 3.86
C ALA A 83 -14.55 -5.18 3.20
N ILE A 84 -15.09 -5.36 2.00
CA ILE A 84 -15.80 -4.32 1.26
C ILE A 84 -17.11 -4.82 0.71
N GLU A 85 -17.98 -3.89 0.37
CA GLU A 85 -19.21 -4.14 -0.35
C GLU A 85 -19.39 -3.14 -1.50
N ARG A 86 -20.02 -3.60 -2.58
CA ARG A 86 -20.46 -2.76 -3.69
C ARG A 86 -21.88 -2.28 -3.45
N ARG A 87 -22.08 -0.97 -3.50
CA ARG A 87 -23.41 -0.35 -3.46
C ARG A 87 -23.72 0.30 -4.80
N PRO A 88 -24.99 0.53 -5.16
CA PRO A 88 -25.33 1.29 -6.35
C PRO A 88 -24.64 2.66 -6.30
N GLY A 89 -23.91 2.99 -7.37
CA GLY A 89 -23.26 4.29 -7.54
C GLY A 89 -24.22 5.37 -8.04
N ARG A 90 -23.66 6.55 -8.35
CA ARG A 90 -24.45 7.67 -8.93
C ARG A 90 -25.06 7.34 -10.30
N ASP A 91 -24.40 6.44 -11.04
CA ASP A 91 -24.87 5.89 -12.31
C ASP A 91 -25.20 4.42 -12.16
N ARG A 92 -26.23 3.93 -12.92
CA ARG A 92 -26.59 2.50 -12.99
C ARG A 92 -25.44 1.59 -13.42
N ARG A 93 -24.32 2.15 -13.93
CA ARG A 93 -23.16 1.42 -14.45
C ARG A 93 -21.95 1.46 -13.51
N THR A 94 -22.03 2.23 -12.42
CA THR A 94 -20.91 2.37 -11.46
C THR A 94 -21.30 1.80 -10.12
N ASN A 95 -20.39 1.02 -9.53
CA ASN A 95 -20.51 0.55 -8.16
C ASN A 95 -19.70 1.46 -7.24
N ALA A 96 -20.34 1.91 -6.17
CA ALA A 96 -19.72 2.62 -5.09
C ALA A 96 -19.13 1.62 -4.09
N LEU A 97 -17.84 1.74 -3.78
CA LEU A 97 -17.13 0.86 -2.86
C LEU A 97 -17.21 1.41 -1.44
N HIS A 98 -17.55 0.55 -0.51
CA HIS A 98 -17.62 0.88 0.92
C HIS A 98 -16.95 -0.21 1.74
N LEU A 99 -16.33 0.16 2.86
CA LEU A 99 -15.91 -0.83 3.85
C LEU A 99 -17.14 -1.40 4.56
N THR A 100 -17.07 -2.68 4.89
CA THR A 100 -17.97 -3.32 5.85
C THR A 100 -17.51 -3.02 7.28
N ALA A 101 -18.25 -3.45 8.31
CA ALA A 101 -17.78 -3.38 9.70
C ALA A 101 -16.46 -4.15 9.89
N GLU A 102 -16.34 -5.33 9.25
CA GLU A 102 -15.13 -6.14 9.23
C GLU A 102 -13.99 -5.42 8.50
N GLY A 103 -14.30 -4.73 7.41
CA GLY A 103 -13.33 -3.91 6.66
C GLY A 103 -12.81 -2.73 7.46
N GLU A 104 -13.64 -2.06 8.23
CA GLU A 104 -13.20 -0.98 9.14
C GLU A 104 -12.31 -1.52 10.26
N ALA A 105 -12.66 -2.65 10.87
CA ALA A 105 -11.81 -3.30 11.86
C ALA A 105 -10.47 -3.74 11.26
N LEU A 106 -10.48 -4.29 10.04
CA LEU A 106 -9.27 -4.68 9.32
C LEU A 106 -8.41 -3.46 8.98
N ARG A 107 -9.01 -2.34 8.56
CA ARG A 107 -8.31 -1.07 8.32
C ARG A 107 -7.54 -0.61 9.55
N GLY A 108 -8.17 -0.61 10.72
CA GLY A 108 -7.51 -0.23 11.97
C GLY A 108 -6.30 -1.11 12.29
N ARG A 109 -6.41 -2.41 12.06
CA ARG A 109 -5.28 -3.35 12.24
C ARG A 109 -4.16 -3.11 11.21
N ILE A 110 -4.51 -2.85 9.96
CA ILE A 110 -3.55 -2.51 8.90
C ILE A 110 -2.77 -1.23 9.28
N GLU A 111 -3.47 -0.19 9.70
CA GLU A 111 -2.86 1.08 10.11
C GLU A 111 -1.87 0.87 11.28
N GLN A 112 -2.25 0.06 12.26
CA GLN A 112 -1.40 -0.29 13.40
C GLN A 112 -0.14 -1.06 12.95
N GLU A 113 -0.29 -2.14 12.16
CA GLU A 113 0.83 -2.96 11.69
C GLU A 113 1.77 -2.17 10.77
N THR A 114 1.21 -1.29 9.95
CA THR A 114 2.00 -0.41 9.08
C THR A 114 2.82 0.58 9.90
N ALA A 115 2.24 1.18 10.96
CA ALA A 115 2.97 2.10 11.83
C ALA A 115 4.11 1.41 12.58
N VAL A 116 3.89 0.19 13.10
CA VAL A 116 4.95 -0.60 13.76
C VAL A 116 6.03 -0.96 12.75
N HIS A 117 5.65 -1.42 11.55
CA HIS A 117 6.61 -1.75 10.50
C HIS A 117 7.47 -0.55 10.11
N ASP A 118 6.86 0.62 9.94
CA ASP A 118 7.57 1.85 9.56
C ASP A 118 8.64 2.21 10.63
N GLN A 119 8.29 2.10 11.91
CA GLN A 119 9.24 2.33 12.99
C GLN A 119 10.43 1.36 12.95
N GLU A 120 10.19 0.09 12.69
CA GLU A 120 11.23 -0.95 12.64
C GLU A 120 12.08 -0.84 11.36
N ALA A 121 11.45 -0.67 10.20
CA ALA A 121 12.13 -0.59 8.91
C ALA A 121 13.12 0.58 8.84
N PHE A 122 12.78 1.68 9.50
CA PHE A 122 13.59 2.90 9.55
C PHE A 122 14.25 3.15 10.91
N ALA A 123 14.39 2.12 11.75
CA ALA A 123 14.98 2.25 13.09
C ALA A 123 16.45 2.77 13.08
N ALA A 124 17.17 2.54 12.00
CA ALA A 124 18.54 3.03 11.82
C ALA A 124 18.63 4.54 11.56
N LEU A 125 17.51 5.20 11.24
CA LEU A 125 17.46 6.63 10.95
C LEU A 125 16.99 7.41 12.18
N THR A 126 17.61 8.57 12.42
CA THR A 126 17.09 9.54 13.40
C THR A 126 15.76 10.14 12.92
N VAL A 127 15.07 10.85 13.80
CA VAL A 127 13.81 11.55 13.45
C VAL A 127 14.06 12.56 12.32
N GLU A 128 15.13 13.32 12.40
CA GLU A 128 15.54 14.32 11.42
C GLU A 128 15.80 13.70 10.06
N GLU A 129 16.54 12.56 10.03
CA GLU A 129 16.84 11.83 8.80
C GLU A 129 15.59 11.24 8.15
N ARG A 130 14.61 10.75 8.93
CA ARG A 130 13.32 10.28 8.41
C ARG A 130 12.51 11.42 7.77
N LEU A 131 12.47 12.59 8.42
CA LEU A 131 11.81 13.77 7.87
C LEU A 131 12.49 14.23 6.57
N GLN A 132 13.83 14.22 6.55
CA GLN A 132 14.60 14.57 5.36
C GLN A 132 14.36 13.58 4.22
N LEU A 133 14.37 12.27 4.49
CA LEU A 133 14.08 11.24 3.51
C LEU A 133 12.66 11.41 2.92
N SER A 134 11.66 11.65 3.78
CA SER A 134 10.29 11.90 3.34
C SER A 134 10.19 13.11 2.41
N ALA A 135 10.87 14.21 2.76
CA ALA A 135 10.91 15.41 1.94
C ALA A 135 11.61 15.19 0.58
N LEU A 136 12.67 14.37 0.55
CA LEU A 136 13.39 14.03 -0.68
C LEU A 136 12.54 13.13 -1.58
N LEU A 137 11.87 12.12 -1.04
CA LEU A 137 10.98 11.24 -1.78
C LEU A 137 9.78 12.00 -2.37
N ALA A 138 9.27 13.01 -1.66
CA ALA A 138 8.17 13.84 -2.16
C ALA A 138 8.55 14.63 -3.44
N LYS A 139 9.83 14.91 -3.69
CA LYS A 139 10.31 15.58 -4.90
C LYS A 139 10.37 14.66 -6.14
N LEU A 140 10.22 13.34 -5.94
CA LEU A 140 10.25 12.34 -7.01
C LEU A 140 8.85 11.95 -7.53
N ARG A 141 7.80 12.55 -6.96
CA ARG A 141 6.40 12.31 -7.32
C ARG A 141 5.92 13.27 -8.42
#